data_3b20f5cebf953894f736c6d7fc7e948b
#
_entry.id   3b20f5cebf953894f736c6d7fc7e948b
#
_cell.length_a   1.000
_cell.length_b   1.000
_cell.length_c   1.000
_cell.angle_alpha   90.00
_cell.angle_beta   90.00
_cell.angle_gamma   90.00
#
_symmetry.space_group_name_H-M   'P 1'
#
loop_
_entity.id
_entity.type
_entity.pdbx_description
1 polymer ?
#
loop_
_entity_poly.entity_id
_entity_poly.type
_entity_poly.pdbx_seq_one_letter_code
_entity_poly.pdbx_strand_id
1 'polypeptide(L)'
;MRLVAPLLLILTVAPAAADPATAVYNHACAWCHGRDGRGDGPAAFSINKYLSPRPRDLTHGRFKLRSTPSGELPTDEDLLRTLERGIPGYMPSFRGLTAGERQLAVTAVKRFYPAFASAHPMPVSLPQPPTLDAATVARGHQTYEAAGCASCHGERGHGDGPSAPQLKDETGLRIRPADLRYPARFKNGAQAIDVYRTLVTGLDGTPMPSYADVFEDPGTLWDLVAYVGSLAR
;
A
#
# COMPACT_ATOMS: atom_id res chain seq x y z
N MET A 1 -39.83 -28.84 60.84
CA MET A 1 -38.63 -28.22 60.20
C MET A 1 -38.77 -28.29 58.69
N ARG A 2 -39.05 -27.14 58.04
CA ARG A 2 -39.13 -27.06 56.59
C ARG A 2 -37.75 -26.63 56.06
N LEU A 3 -37.09 -27.48 55.32
CA LEU A 3 -35.83 -27.17 54.64
C LEU A 3 -36.15 -26.28 53.42
N VAL A 4 -35.72 -25.01 53.47
CA VAL A 4 -35.74 -24.11 52.34
C VAL A 4 -34.42 -24.32 51.57
N ALA A 5 -34.51 -24.94 50.39
CA ALA A 5 -33.37 -25.09 49.50
C ALA A 5 -33.06 -23.73 48.85
N PRO A 6 -31.77 -23.29 48.83
CA PRO A 6 -31.41 -22.06 48.11
C PRO A 6 -31.53 -22.26 46.62
N LEU A 7 -32.30 -21.41 45.95
CA LEU A 7 -32.39 -21.34 44.50
C LEU A 7 -31.11 -20.65 43.98
N LEU A 8 -30.22 -21.43 43.41
CA LEU A 8 -29.00 -20.89 42.78
C LEU A 8 -29.34 -20.28 41.43
N LEU A 9 -29.36 -18.96 41.38
CA LEU A 9 -29.58 -18.21 40.14
C LEU A 9 -28.29 -18.26 39.29
N ILE A 10 -28.27 -19.12 38.28
CA ILE A 10 -27.17 -19.18 37.32
C ILE A 10 -27.34 -18.02 36.33
N LEU A 11 -26.60 -16.94 36.52
CA LEU A 11 -26.49 -15.85 35.55
C LEU A 11 -25.67 -16.35 34.35
N THR A 12 -26.34 -16.71 33.27
CA THR A 12 -25.68 -16.99 31.99
C THR A 12 -25.28 -15.67 31.38
N VAL A 13 -23.97 -15.36 31.44
CA VAL A 13 -23.39 -14.25 30.69
C VAL A 13 -23.35 -14.69 29.22
N ALA A 14 -24.23 -14.14 28.39
CA ALA A 14 -24.14 -14.33 26.95
C ALA A 14 -22.80 -13.76 26.45
N PRO A 15 -22.05 -14.47 25.60
CA PRO A 15 -20.84 -13.92 25.01
C PRO A 15 -21.19 -12.64 24.24
N ALA A 16 -20.48 -11.56 24.54
CA ALA A 16 -20.63 -10.31 23.78
C ALA A 16 -20.39 -10.60 22.30
N ALA A 17 -21.34 -10.18 21.46
CA ALA A 17 -21.18 -10.32 20.01
C ALA A 17 -19.88 -9.63 19.59
N ALA A 18 -19.08 -10.31 18.77
CA ALA A 18 -17.83 -9.73 18.27
C ALA A 18 -18.14 -8.43 17.51
N ASP A 19 -17.35 -7.39 17.77
CA ASP A 19 -17.44 -6.12 17.05
C ASP A 19 -17.35 -6.35 15.52
N PRO A 20 -18.29 -5.81 14.72
CA PRO A 20 -18.38 -6.11 13.29
C PRO A 20 -17.09 -5.83 12.51
N ALA A 21 -16.36 -4.75 12.84
CA ALA A 21 -15.10 -4.43 12.18
C ALA A 21 -14.03 -5.51 12.46
N THR A 22 -13.94 -5.94 13.71
CA THR A 22 -13.04 -7.04 14.11
C THR A 22 -13.43 -8.36 13.45
N ALA A 23 -14.73 -8.63 13.32
CA ALA A 23 -15.22 -9.85 12.67
C ALA A 23 -14.81 -9.89 11.19
N VAL A 24 -15.02 -8.81 10.43
CA VAL A 24 -14.61 -8.69 9.02
C VAL A 24 -13.09 -8.83 8.89
N TYR A 25 -12.33 -8.15 9.72
CA TYR A 25 -10.87 -8.22 9.69
C TYR A 25 -10.37 -9.65 9.94
N ASN A 26 -10.87 -10.31 10.96
CA ASN A 26 -10.46 -11.67 11.29
C ASN A 26 -10.80 -12.66 10.18
N HIS A 27 -11.93 -12.46 9.50
CA HIS A 27 -12.36 -13.33 8.40
C HIS A 27 -11.51 -13.10 7.13
N ALA A 28 -11.26 -11.85 6.76
CA ALA A 28 -10.71 -11.52 5.44
C ALA A 28 -9.22 -11.17 5.45
N CYS A 29 -8.68 -10.65 6.56
CA CYS A 29 -7.35 -10.01 6.60
C CYS A 29 -6.34 -10.74 7.49
N ALA A 30 -6.80 -11.28 8.63
CA ALA A 30 -5.92 -11.82 9.67
C ALA A 30 -5.06 -13.00 9.22
N TRP A 31 -5.50 -13.77 8.22
CA TRP A 31 -4.70 -14.86 7.64
C TRP A 31 -3.34 -14.41 7.12
N CYS A 32 -3.25 -13.20 6.57
CA CYS A 32 -2.02 -12.60 6.10
C CYS A 32 -1.44 -11.60 7.11
N HIS A 33 -2.28 -10.68 7.63
CA HIS A 33 -1.82 -9.57 8.45
C HIS A 33 -1.70 -9.88 9.95
N GLY A 34 -2.10 -11.08 10.40
CA GLY A 34 -2.15 -11.43 11.81
C GLY A 34 -3.36 -10.83 12.52
N ARG A 35 -3.79 -11.43 13.65
CA ARG A 35 -4.94 -10.93 14.41
C ARG A 35 -4.69 -9.56 15.04
N ASP A 36 -3.43 -9.27 15.36
CA ASP A 36 -2.99 -8.02 15.96
C ASP A 36 -2.44 -7.02 14.92
N GLY A 37 -2.60 -7.31 13.63
CA GLY A 37 -2.17 -6.44 12.54
C GLY A 37 -0.66 -6.36 12.32
N ARG A 38 0.14 -7.28 12.90
CA ARG A 38 1.62 -7.24 12.87
C ARG A 38 2.26 -7.76 11.58
N GLY A 39 1.46 -8.15 10.59
CA GLY A 39 1.97 -8.74 9.36
C GLY A 39 2.50 -10.15 9.52
N ASP A 40 2.17 -10.82 10.62
CA ASP A 40 2.67 -12.12 11.06
C ASP A 40 1.63 -13.25 10.96
N GLY A 41 0.60 -13.05 10.16
CA GLY A 41 -0.40 -14.09 9.93
C GLY A 41 0.21 -15.34 9.29
N PRO A 42 -0.47 -16.52 9.40
CA PRO A 42 0.07 -17.78 8.89
C PRO A 42 0.57 -17.74 7.46
N ALA A 43 -0.12 -17.01 6.56
CA ALA A 43 0.28 -16.88 5.18
C ALA A 43 1.56 -16.05 4.98
N ALA A 44 1.89 -15.14 5.90
CA ALA A 44 3.07 -14.29 5.82
C ALA A 44 4.37 -15.10 5.75
N PHE A 45 4.40 -16.24 6.44
CA PHE A 45 5.57 -17.12 6.48
C PHE A 45 5.64 -18.10 5.31
N SER A 46 4.50 -18.34 4.63
CA SER A 46 4.41 -19.30 3.53
C SER A 46 4.68 -18.64 2.18
N ILE A 47 4.30 -17.37 2.00
CA ILE A 47 4.29 -16.71 0.69
C ILE A 47 5.68 -16.16 0.32
N ASN A 48 6.43 -15.56 1.26
CA ASN A 48 7.73 -14.95 0.96
C ASN A 48 8.63 -14.87 2.21
N LYS A 49 9.18 -16.00 2.61
CA LYS A 49 9.99 -16.06 3.85
C LYS A 49 11.21 -15.12 3.85
N TYR A 50 11.81 -14.88 2.68
CA TYR A 50 13.10 -14.17 2.54
C TYR A 50 13.06 -12.95 1.62
N LEU A 51 11.90 -12.64 1.04
CA LEU A 51 11.74 -11.54 0.08
C LEU A 51 10.60 -10.62 0.50
N SER A 52 10.81 -9.31 0.35
CA SER A 52 9.75 -8.31 0.43
C SER A 52 8.90 -8.29 -0.87
N PRO A 53 7.65 -7.84 -0.78
CA PRO A 53 6.98 -7.42 0.43
C PRO A 53 6.34 -8.58 1.19
N ARG A 54 6.41 -8.50 2.50
CA ARG A 54 5.53 -9.24 3.40
C ARG A 54 4.20 -8.48 3.58
N PRO A 55 3.17 -9.14 4.14
CA PRO A 55 2.00 -8.42 4.62
C PRO A 55 2.45 -7.28 5.54
N ARG A 56 1.84 -6.10 5.34
CA ARG A 56 2.20 -4.90 6.11
C ARG A 56 1.93 -5.10 7.60
N ASP A 57 2.88 -4.70 8.43
CA ASP A 57 2.63 -4.42 9.83
C ASP A 57 1.83 -3.12 9.93
N LEU A 58 0.59 -3.23 10.39
CA LEU A 58 -0.36 -2.12 10.47
C LEU A 58 -0.20 -1.31 11.76
N THR A 59 0.65 -1.79 12.70
CA THR A 59 0.84 -1.17 14.01
C THR A 59 1.85 -0.03 14.03
N HIS A 60 2.61 0.15 12.94
CA HIS A 60 3.67 1.16 12.85
C HIS A 60 3.28 2.42 12.05
N GLY A 61 2.04 2.51 11.54
CA GLY A 61 1.56 3.68 10.82
C GLY A 61 2.23 3.94 9.46
N ARG A 62 3.06 3.03 8.97
CA ARG A 62 3.72 3.16 7.66
C ARG A 62 2.94 2.45 6.59
N PHE A 63 2.33 3.21 5.69
CA PHE A 63 1.54 2.70 4.58
C PHE A 63 2.20 3.04 3.25
N LYS A 64 2.43 2.03 2.43
CA LYS A 64 3.11 2.16 1.15
C LYS A 64 2.27 2.85 0.09
N LEU A 65 0.97 2.53 0.04
CA LEU A 65 0.05 2.99 -1.00
C LEU A 65 -0.87 4.05 -0.41
N ARG A 66 -0.64 5.30 -0.80
CA ARG A 66 -1.37 6.45 -0.28
C ARG A 66 -1.39 7.60 -1.30
N SER A 67 -2.21 8.58 -1.03
CA SER A 67 -2.28 9.85 -1.75
C SER A 67 -1.71 11.02 -0.94
N THR A 68 -1.27 10.78 0.28
CA THR A 68 -0.70 11.78 1.20
C THR A 68 0.82 11.90 1.04
N PRO A 69 1.46 12.96 1.51
CA PRO A 69 2.91 13.12 1.51
C PRO A 69 3.65 11.93 2.15
N SER A 70 4.93 11.75 1.80
CA SER A 70 5.78 10.73 2.41
C SER A 70 5.86 10.89 3.92
N GLY A 71 5.68 9.79 4.65
CA GLY A 71 5.66 9.77 6.12
C GLY A 71 4.28 9.99 6.75
N GLU A 72 3.29 10.46 5.99
CA GLU A 72 1.94 10.68 6.50
C GLU A 72 1.06 9.43 6.38
N LEU A 73 -0.02 9.42 7.19
CA LEU A 73 -1.01 8.36 7.14
C LEU A 73 -1.85 8.43 5.85
N PRO A 74 -2.32 7.28 5.34
CA PRO A 74 -3.23 7.24 4.20
C PRO A 74 -4.62 7.80 4.59
N THR A 75 -5.35 8.29 3.59
CA THR A 75 -6.78 8.56 3.73
C THR A 75 -7.60 7.28 3.77
N ASP A 76 -8.88 7.38 4.16
CA ASP A 76 -9.81 6.25 4.10
C ASP A 76 -9.99 5.76 2.65
N GLU A 77 -9.99 6.68 1.68
CA GLU A 77 -10.06 6.38 0.25
C GLU A 77 -8.85 5.59 -0.24
N ASP A 78 -7.65 5.88 0.26
CA ASP A 78 -6.45 5.11 -0.06
C ASP A 78 -6.54 3.67 0.43
N LEU A 79 -7.04 3.48 1.65
CA LEU A 79 -7.25 2.17 2.25
C LEU A 79 -8.33 1.40 1.48
N LEU A 80 -9.47 2.03 1.19
CA LEU A 80 -10.55 1.44 0.38
C LEU A 80 -10.06 1.07 -1.01
N ARG A 81 -9.34 1.96 -1.69
CA ARG A 81 -8.75 1.71 -3.01
C ARG A 81 -7.80 0.52 -2.98
N THR A 82 -7.01 0.38 -1.92
CA THR A 82 -6.10 -0.76 -1.73
C THR A 82 -6.89 -2.06 -1.56
N LEU A 83 -7.96 -2.07 -0.78
CA LEU A 83 -8.84 -3.23 -0.63
C LEU A 83 -9.54 -3.59 -1.94
N GLU A 84 -10.07 -2.60 -2.66
CA GLU A 84 -10.78 -2.84 -3.91
C GLU A 84 -9.88 -3.39 -5.02
N ARG A 85 -8.69 -2.85 -5.15
CA ARG A 85 -7.76 -3.26 -6.22
C ARG A 85 -6.92 -4.46 -5.84
N GLY A 86 -6.63 -4.62 -4.56
CA GLY A 86 -5.53 -5.48 -4.14
C GLY A 86 -4.16 -4.92 -4.57
N ILE A 87 -3.15 -5.75 -4.40
CA ILE A 87 -1.77 -5.48 -4.84
C ILE A 87 -1.34 -6.64 -5.70
N PRO A 88 -1.13 -6.46 -7.02
CA PRO A 88 -0.85 -7.55 -7.94
C PRO A 88 0.29 -8.44 -7.47
N GLY A 89 0.02 -9.75 -7.36
CA GLY A 89 0.98 -10.76 -6.92
C GLY A 89 1.21 -10.85 -5.40
N TYR A 90 0.56 -9.99 -4.58
CA TYR A 90 0.81 -9.93 -3.14
C TYR A 90 -0.46 -9.95 -2.29
N MET A 91 -1.42 -9.11 -2.60
CA MET A 91 -2.67 -8.97 -1.84
C MET A 91 -3.85 -9.11 -2.80
N PRO A 92 -4.80 -10.00 -2.55
CA PRO A 92 -5.96 -10.15 -3.41
C PRO A 92 -6.84 -8.90 -3.39
N SER A 93 -7.66 -8.74 -4.44
CA SER A 93 -8.75 -7.77 -4.45
C SER A 93 -9.89 -8.26 -3.53
N PHE A 94 -10.43 -7.35 -2.74
CA PHE A 94 -11.57 -7.61 -1.87
C PHE A 94 -12.87 -6.99 -2.42
N ARG A 95 -13.00 -6.87 -3.73
CA ARG A 95 -14.25 -6.43 -4.37
C ARG A 95 -15.43 -7.35 -4.09
N GLY A 96 -15.16 -8.61 -3.71
CA GLY A 96 -16.20 -9.56 -3.28
C GLY A 96 -16.86 -9.21 -1.95
N LEU A 97 -16.21 -8.41 -1.10
CA LEU A 97 -16.83 -7.82 0.07
C LEU A 97 -17.79 -6.70 -0.35
N THR A 98 -18.88 -6.53 0.37
CA THR A 98 -19.76 -5.37 0.21
C THR A 98 -19.01 -4.07 0.54
N ALA A 99 -19.55 -2.93 0.10
CA ALA A 99 -18.98 -1.63 0.45
C ALA A 99 -18.91 -1.40 1.97
N GLY A 100 -19.97 -1.83 2.69
CA GLY A 100 -20.02 -1.75 4.15
C GLY A 100 -18.94 -2.60 4.83
N GLU A 101 -18.71 -3.83 4.36
CA GLU A 101 -17.67 -4.70 4.91
C GLU A 101 -16.27 -4.13 4.62
N ARG A 102 -16.01 -3.55 3.44
CA ARG A 102 -14.75 -2.86 3.17
C ARG A 102 -14.53 -1.67 4.10
N GLN A 103 -15.58 -0.90 4.39
CA GLN A 103 -15.52 0.21 5.37
C GLN A 103 -15.24 -0.29 6.79
N LEU A 104 -15.85 -1.40 7.19
CA LEU A 104 -15.56 -2.06 8.48
C LEU A 104 -14.09 -2.54 8.54
N ALA A 105 -13.57 -3.09 7.44
CA ALA A 105 -12.16 -3.49 7.35
C ALA A 105 -11.22 -2.28 7.50
N VAL A 106 -11.52 -1.13 6.86
CA VAL A 106 -10.77 0.13 7.05
C VAL A 106 -10.81 0.57 8.51
N THR A 107 -11.99 0.53 9.13
CA THR A 107 -12.15 0.85 10.56
C THR A 107 -11.27 -0.04 11.44
N ALA A 108 -11.24 -1.35 11.19
CA ALA A 108 -10.40 -2.28 11.93
C ALA A 108 -8.91 -1.99 11.73
N VAL A 109 -8.46 -1.74 10.48
CA VAL A 109 -7.06 -1.40 10.16
C VAL A 109 -6.61 -0.16 10.92
N LYS A 110 -7.42 0.90 10.95
CA LYS A 110 -7.09 2.16 11.65
C LYS A 110 -6.92 1.97 13.16
N ARG A 111 -7.61 1.02 13.78
CA ARG A 111 -7.49 0.72 15.22
C ARG A 111 -6.12 0.19 15.62
N PHE A 112 -5.36 -0.42 14.71
CA PHE A 112 -4.03 -0.92 15.03
C PHE A 112 -2.99 0.18 15.25
N TYR A 113 -3.23 1.39 14.75
CA TYR A 113 -2.33 2.52 14.94
C TYR A 113 -3.09 3.73 15.50
N PRO A 114 -2.89 4.04 16.80
CA PRO A 114 -3.71 5.04 17.51
C PRO A 114 -3.73 6.44 16.90
N ALA A 115 -2.64 6.83 16.18
CA ALA A 115 -2.57 8.15 15.56
C ALA A 115 -3.67 8.40 14.52
N PHE A 116 -4.32 7.36 13.97
CA PHE A 116 -5.48 7.55 13.10
C PHE A 116 -6.65 8.25 13.78
N ALA A 117 -6.77 8.19 15.11
CA ALA A 117 -7.86 8.81 15.85
C ALA A 117 -7.82 10.35 15.78
N SER A 118 -6.64 10.94 15.63
CA SER A 118 -6.43 12.39 15.60
C SER A 118 -5.85 12.89 14.26
N ALA A 119 -5.49 11.97 13.35
CA ALA A 119 -4.92 12.36 12.07
C ALA A 119 -5.99 12.89 11.11
N HIS A 120 -5.62 13.92 10.36
CA HIS A 120 -6.41 14.49 9.27
C HIS A 120 -5.58 14.46 7.98
N PRO A 121 -5.33 13.26 7.42
CA PRO A 121 -4.47 13.11 6.26
C PRO A 121 -5.05 13.84 5.05
N MET A 122 -4.24 14.69 4.43
CA MET A 122 -4.63 15.47 3.25
C MET A 122 -3.93 14.92 2.02
N PRO A 123 -4.68 14.57 0.96
CA PRO A 123 -4.09 14.14 -0.31
C PRO A 123 -3.24 15.25 -0.93
N VAL A 124 -2.13 14.86 -1.56
CA VAL A 124 -1.37 15.75 -2.44
C VAL A 124 -2.21 16.13 -3.65
N SER A 125 -2.00 17.33 -4.16
CA SER A 125 -2.62 17.75 -5.42
C SER A 125 -2.05 16.93 -6.58
N LEU A 126 -2.93 16.34 -7.37
CA LEU A 126 -2.58 15.63 -8.59
C LEU A 126 -3.11 16.44 -9.79
N PRO A 127 -2.24 17.15 -10.50
CA PRO A 127 -2.66 17.93 -11.67
C PRO A 127 -3.16 17.00 -12.78
N GLN A 128 -4.04 17.51 -13.63
CA GLN A 128 -4.53 16.76 -14.78
C GLN A 128 -3.36 16.41 -15.71
N PRO A 129 -3.35 15.19 -16.27
CA PRO A 129 -2.33 14.81 -17.22
C PRO A 129 -2.38 15.70 -18.47
N PRO A 130 -1.24 16.26 -18.90
CA PRO A 130 -1.16 16.91 -20.19
C PRO A 130 -1.26 15.89 -21.32
N THR A 131 -1.30 16.38 -22.57
CA THR A 131 -1.12 15.48 -23.72
C THR A 131 0.29 14.90 -23.67
N LEU A 132 0.38 13.57 -23.63
CA LEU A 132 1.65 12.85 -23.63
C LEU A 132 2.01 12.46 -25.07
N ASP A 133 3.08 13.04 -25.59
CA ASP A 133 3.56 12.85 -26.97
C ASP A 133 5.03 12.38 -27.01
N ALA A 134 5.60 12.25 -28.20
CA ALA A 134 6.97 11.82 -28.36
C ALA A 134 8.00 12.79 -27.73
N ALA A 135 7.69 14.08 -27.67
CA ALA A 135 8.59 15.06 -27.05
C ALA A 135 8.57 14.94 -25.53
N THR A 136 7.41 14.70 -24.91
CA THR A 136 7.30 14.40 -23.47
C THR A 136 8.04 13.11 -23.12
N VAL A 137 7.95 12.07 -23.94
CA VAL A 137 8.69 10.81 -23.74
C VAL A 137 10.21 11.06 -23.80
N ALA A 138 10.69 11.85 -24.76
CA ALA A 138 12.13 12.13 -24.90
C ALA A 138 12.67 12.92 -23.69
N ARG A 139 11.96 13.95 -23.20
CA ARG A 139 12.32 14.68 -21.97
C ARG A 139 12.26 13.77 -20.75
N GLY A 140 11.23 12.93 -20.67
CA GLY A 140 11.08 11.95 -19.59
C GLY A 140 12.23 10.94 -19.51
N HIS A 141 12.78 10.53 -20.66
CA HIS A 141 13.98 9.69 -20.69
C HIS A 141 15.19 10.42 -20.10
N GLN A 142 15.42 11.66 -20.50
CA GLN A 142 16.52 12.48 -19.94
C GLN A 142 16.35 12.67 -18.43
N THR A 143 15.13 12.94 -17.97
CA THR A 143 14.83 13.06 -16.54
C THR A 143 15.03 11.75 -15.78
N TYR A 144 14.66 10.62 -16.39
CA TYR A 144 14.85 9.29 -15.81
C TYR A 144 16.33 8.99 -15.55
N GLU A 145 17.20 9.34 -16.48
CA GLU A 145 18.65 9.21 -16.30
C GLU A 145 19.19 10.19 -15.26
N ALA A 146 18.85 11.49 -15.38
CA ALA A 146 19.33 12.55 -14.50
C ALA A 146 18.90 12.36 -13.03
N ALA A 147 17.68 11.87 -12.80
CA ALA A 147 17.16 11.58 -11.47
C ALA A 147 17.66 10.23 -10.90
N GLY A 148 18.50 9.50 -11.64
CA GLY A 148 19.10 8.26 -11.17
C GLY A 148 18.12 7.07 -11.09
N CYS A 149 16.98 7.13 -11.76
CA CYS A 149 15.98 6.05 -11.76
C CYS A 149 16.57 4.74 -12.29
N ALA A 150 17.46 4.84 -13.29
CA ALA A 150 18.15 3.71 -13.90
C ALA A 150 19.00 2.91 -12.90
N SER A 151 19.50 3.55 -11.82
CA SER A 151 20.32 2.87 -10.82
C SER A 151 19.60 1.69 -10.16
N CYS A 152 18.29 1.79 -9.99
CA CYS A 152 17.43 0.75 -9.44
C CYS A 152 16.63 0.03 -10.54
N HIS A 153 15.97 0.80 -11.41
CA HIS A 153 15.05 0.25 -12.40
C HIS A 153 15.73 -0.24 -13.69
N GLY A 154 17.02 0.03 -13.87
CA GLY A 154 17.76 -0.29 -15.10
C GLY A 154 17.47 0.71 -16.23
N GLU A 155 18.36 0.81 -17.20
CA GLU A 155 18.26 1.75 -18.33
C GLU A 155 16.97 1.57 -19.14
N ARG A 156 16.47 0.33 -19.23
CA ARG A 156 15.26 -0.03 -19.98
C ARG A 156 14.09 -0.41 -19.07
N GLY A 157 14.14 -0.07 -17.78
CA GLY A 157 13.08 -0.32 -16.84
C GLY A 157 12.87 -1.78 -16.45
N HIS A 158 13.86 -2.66 -16.62
CA HIS A 158 13.75 -4.10 -16.31
C HIS A 158 13.78 -4.41 -14.80
N GLY A 159 14.06 -3.43 -13.95
CA GLY A 159 14.27 -3.63 -12.51
C GLY A 159 15.64 -4.27 -12.21
N ASP A 160 16.60 -4.15 -13.10
CA ASP A 160 17.91 -4.76 -13.10
C ASP A 160 19.06 -3.76 -12.97
N GLY A 161 18.76 -2.56 -12.48
CA GLY A 161 19.80 -1.56 -12.26
C GLY A 161 20.89 -2.02 -11.29
N PRO A 162 22.08 -1.41 -11.35
CA PRO A 162 23.24 -1.85 -10.55
C PRO A 162 23.00 -1.85 -9.04
N SER A 163 22.09 -1.03 -8.53
CA SER A 163 21.70 -1.01 -7.12
C SER A 163 20.66 -2.07 -6.76
N ALA A 164 19.95 -2.63 -7.73
CA ALA A 164 18.82 -3.55 -7.47
C ALA A 164 19.18 -4.75 -6.58
N PRO A 165 20.36 -5.39 -6.68
CA PRO A 165 20.72 -6.53 -5.85
C PRO A 165 20.86 -6.20 -4.35
N GLN A 166 21.15 -4.96 -3.99
CA GLN A 166 21.40 -4.52 -2.61
C GLN A 166 20.18 -3.93 -1.92
N LEU A 167 19.09 -3.68 -2.66
CA LEU A 167 17.91 -3.02 -2.12
C LEU A 167 17.24 -3.87 -1.04
N LYS A 168 16.90 -3.21 0.06
CA LYS A 168 16.15 -3.78 1.18
C LYS A 168 14.99 -2.88 1.55
N ASP A 169 13.91 -3.47 2.04
CA ASP A 169 12.83 -2.71 2.65
C ASP A 169 13.14 -2.35 4.12
N GLU A 170 12.23 -1.67 4.77
CA GLU A 170 12.37 -1.24 6.17
C GLU A 170 12.53 -2.38 7.17
N THR A 171 12.17 -3.61 6.80
CA THR A 171 12.35 -4.83 7.62
C THR A 171 13.69 -5.50 7.37
N GLY A 172 14.53 -4.95 6.49
CA GLY A 172 15.81 -5.51 6.09
C GLY A 172 15.71 -6.65 5.06
N LEU A 173 14.51 -6.97 4.58
CA LEU A 173 14.30 -7.98 3.55
C LEU A 173 14.64 -7.43 2.17
N ARG A 174 15.25 -8.27 1.33
CA ARG A 174 15.53 -7.90 -0.05
C ARG A 174 14.24 -7.55 -0.79
N ILE A 175 14.26 -6.43 -1.50
CA ILE A 175 13.17 -5.99 -2.36
C ILE A 175 13.68 -5.79 -3.78
N ARG A 176 12.83 -6.09 -4.76
CA ARG A 176 13.14 -5.87 -6.17
C ARG A 176 12.42 -4.62 -6.68
N PRO A 177 13.10 -3.78 -7.46
CA PRO A 177 12.44 -2.72 -8.20
C PRO A 177 11.37 -3.29 -9.13
N ALA A 178 10.33 -2.51 -9.42
CA ALA A 178 9.35 -2.91 -10.41
C ALA A 178 10.01 -3.01 -11.80
N ASP A 179 9.64 -4.06 -12.55
CA ASP A 179 9.86 -4.08 -13.98
C ASP A 179 8.82 -3.16 -14.63
N LEU A 180 9.28 -2.00 -15.10
CA LEU A 180 8.42 -0.93 -15.60
C LEU A 180 7.72 -1.27 -16.92
N ARG A 181 8.14 -2.34 -17.58
CA ARG A 181 7.52 -2.84 -18.81
C ARG A 181 6.18 -3.52 -18.60
N TYR A 182 5.83 -3.83 -17.34
CA TYR A 182 4.59 -4.53 -16.99
C TYR A 182 3.72 -3.69 -16.05
N PRO A 183 3.05 -2.64 -16.54
CA PRO A 183 2.23 -1.74 -15.72
C PRO A 183 1.16 -2.46 -14.90
N ALA A 184 0.62 -3.56 -15.42
CA ALA A 184 -0.37 -4.39 -14.71
C ALA A 184 0.15 -4.95 -13.37
N ARG A 185 1.47 -4.97 -13.15
CA ARG A 185 2.12 -5.39 -11.90
C ARG A 185 2.43 -4.24 -10.95
N PHE A 186 2.15 -3.00 -11.32
CA PHE A 186 2.41 -1.84 -10.46
C PHE A 186 1.50 -1.88 -9.23
N LYS A 187 2.13 -1.82 -8.06
CA LYS A 187 1.43 -1.93 -6.77
C LYS A 187 0.40 -0.82 -6.57
N ASN A 188 0.73 0.42 -6.97
CA ASN A 188 -0.14 1.58 -6.77
C ASN A 188 -1.07 1.88 -7.95
N GLY A 189 -0.96 1.15 -9.06
CA GLY A 189 -1.78 1.28 -10.25
C GLY A 189 -1.01 1.54 -11.51
N ALA A 190 -1.66 1.27 -12.64
CA ALA A 190 -1.09 1.27 -13.98
C ALA A 190 -1.41 2.53 -14.80
N GLN A 191 -2.42 3.31 -14.37
CA GLN A 191 -2.79 4.52 -15.10
C GLN A 191 -1.74 5.62 -14.91
N ALA A 192 -1.62 6.54 -15.86
CA ALA A 192 -0.68 7.64 -15.80
C ALA A 192 -0.75 8.41 -14.45
N ILE A 193 -1.96 8.69 -13.98
CA ILE A 193 -2.19 9.37 -12.70
C ILE A 193 -1.72 8.52 -11.50
N ASP A 194 -1.73 7.20 -11.59
CA ASP A 194 -1.25 6.30 -10.53
C ASP A 194 0.28 6.31 -10.47
N VAL A 195 0.93 6.36 -11.64
CA VAL A 195 2.39 6.48 -11.74
C VAL A 195 2.82 7.85 -11.21
N TYR A 196 2.14 8.92 -11.62
CA TYR A 196 2.37 10.28 -11.10
C TYR A 196 2.25 10.32 -9.57
N ARG A 197 1.14 9.77 -9.03
CA ARG A 197 0.94 9.66 -7.58
C ARG A 197 2.12 8.94 -6.91
N THR A 198 2.57 7.83 -7.49
CA THR A 198 3.70 7.06 -6.95
C THR A 198 5.00 7.88 -6.92
N LEU A 199 5.25 8.69 -7.95
CA LEU A 199 6.41 9.60 -7.98
C LEU A 199 6.31 10.68 -6.90
N VAL A 200 5.15 11.30 -6.74
CA VAL A 200 4.95 12.37 -5.75
C VAL A 200 4.95 11.84 -4.31
N THR A 201 4.34 10.69 -4.05
CA THR A 201 4.23 10.19 -2.66
C THR A 201 5.35 9.24 -2.26
N GLY A 202 6.09 8.68 -3.21
CA GLY A 202 7.00 7.57 -2.95
C GLY A 202 6.25 6.30 -2.52
N LEU A 203 7.01 5.31 -2.08
CA LEU A 203 6.49 4.04 -1.55
C LEU A 203 7.12 3.77 -0.18
N ASP A 204 6.53 4.31 0.88
CA ASP A 204 7.08 4.23 2.23
C ASP A 204 7.39 2.81 2.68
N GLY A 205 8.50 2.68 3.40
CA GLY A 205 9.05 1.39 3.79
C GLY A 205 9.78 0.65 2.66
N THR A 206 10.03 1.35 1.53
CA THR A 206 10.88 0.84 0.43
C THR A 206 11.91 1.89 0.03
N PRO A 207 12.95 1.52 -0.74
CA PRO A 207 13.90 2.48 -1.28
C PRO A 207 13.36 3.44 -2.35
N MET A 208 12.10 3.33 -2.78
CA MET A 208 11.50 4.26 -3.75
C MET A 208 11.05 5.56 -3.05
N PRO A 209 11.81 6.67 -3.21
CA PRO A 209 11.51 7.92 -2.51
C PRO A 209 10.36 8.68 -3.14
N SER A 210 9.89 9.71 -2.46
CA SER A 210 9.09 10.79 -3.07
C SER A 210 9.99 11.69 -3.91
N TYR A 211 9.46 12.15 -5.02
CA TYR A 211 10.07 13.15 -5.90
C TYR A 211 9.30 14.49 -5.88
N ALA A 212 8.41 14.69 -4.90
CA ALA A 212 7.59 15.91 -4.80
C ALA A 212 8.44 17.18 -4.75
N ASP A 213 9.54 17.14 -4.00
CA ASP A 213 10.41 18.29 -3.76
C ASP A 213 11.69 18.24 -4.61
N VAL A 214 11.81 17.30 -5.55
CA VAL A 214 12.99 17.15 -6.41
C VAL A 214 12.89 18.02 -7.65
N PHE A 215 11.67 18.23 -8.15
CA PHE A 215 11.41 18.99 -9.36
C PHE A 215 10.47 20.16 -9.07
N GLU A 216 10.91 21.37 -9.39
CA GLU A 216 10.11 22.59 -9.22
C GLU A 216 8.89 22.61 -10.15
N ASP A 217 9.07 22.09 -11.38
CA ASP A 217 7.99 22.03 -12.39
C ASP A 217 7.27 20.66 -12.33
N PRO A 218 5.98 20.64 -11.99
CA PRO A 218 5.15 19.44 -12.06
C PRO A 218 5.12 18.78 -13.45
N GLY A 219 5.38 19.52 -14.51
CA GLY A 219 5.48 19.01 -15.88
C GLY A 219 6.60 17.98 -16.03
N THR A 220 7.70 18.14 -15.31
CA THR A 220 8.83 17.21 -15.32
C THR A 220 8.41 15.81 -14.84
N LEU A 221 7.53 15.73 -13.84
CA LEU A 221 6.98 14.44 -13.38
C LEU A 221 6.07 13.80 -14.43
N TRP A 222 5.32 14.62 -15.20
CA TRP A 222 4.53 14.10 -16.30
C TRP A 222 5.37 13.60 -17.47
N ASP A 223 6.51 14.23 -17.74
CA ASP A 223 7.48 13.73 -18.71
C ASP A 223 8.02 12.34 -18.27
N LEU A 224 8.36 12.17 -17.00
CA LEU A 224 8.71 10.86 -16.43
C LEU A 224 7.60 9.82 -16.58
N VAL A 225 6.36 10.20 -16.31
CA VAL A 225 5.17 9.33 -16.49
C VAL A 225 5.04 8.89 -17.95
N ALA A 226 5.23 9.81 -18.89
CA ALA A 226 5.19 9.50 -20.33
C ALA A 226 6.29 8.48 -20.71
N TYR A 227 7.51 8.68 -20.23
CA TYR A 227 8.61 7.75 -20.49
C TYR A 227 8.33 6.37 -19.88
N VAL A 228 7.93 6.30 -18.61
CA VAL A 228 7.57 5.03 -17.96
C VAL A 228 6.44 4.32 -18.73
N GLY A 229 5.44 5.06 -19.18
CA GLY A 229 4.35 4.54 -20.03
C GLY A 229 4.85 3.98 -21.36
N SER A 230 5.86 4.59 -21.97
CA SER A 230 6.45 4.15 -23.24
C SER A 230 7.24 2.85 -23.15
N LEU A 231 7.65 2.46 -21.94
CA LEU A 231 8.36 1.18 -21.70
C LEU A 231 7.39 -0.03 -21.71
N ALA A 232 6.08 0.20 -21.65
CA ALA A 232 5.09 -0.86 -21.55
C ALA A 232 5.12 -1.83 -22.76
N ARG A 233 4.89 -3.13 -22.46
CA ARG A 233 4.80 -4.23 -23.43
C ARG A 233 3.42 -4.87 -23.38
#